data_f55609a4b5bf336256978aeceeba5364
#
_entry.id   f55609a4b5bf336256978aeceeba5364
#
_cell.length_a   1.000
_cell.length_b   1.000
_cell.length_c   1.000
_cell.angle_alpha   90.00
_cell.angle_beta   90.00
_cell.angle_gamma   90.00
#
_symmetry.space_group_name_H-M   'P 1'
#
loop_
_entity.id
_entity.type
_entity.pdbx_description
1 polymer ?
#
loop_
_entity_poly.entity_id
_entity_poly.type
_entity_poly.pdbx_seq_one_letter_code
_entity_poly.pdbx_strand_id
1 'polypeptide(L)'
;MLSLTRVFHVAAGPAEYYACSMEPLCSRERVARVFRFKDPDRVPRWCGASPEFWDKAKRALSVDDEGLRSRLGDDFRRVYARFRGPDPVLQNGATWESPFGIQRCGMGYGQPMSHPLADATTVAEVDAFPWPSASRMDVSTIRQDAAAWNNQYAILGGDWSPFWHDAIDLVGQENLYYLMYDHPAAAEALFTRVTDYYEAVSRAIFEQAADAIDIFFFGNDFGSQTGPVLSPELFAQFLAPQLRRLIDLGHDHDLTVMLHCCGGFRELIPQLIDAGLDALHALQPDARGMEPAGLKRDFGKDIVLNGAIDSHHVLIDGNPTFVREETRKLLEIMMPGSGYVGGASHDTILEETPLENVLAMFDAIDEYGRY
;
A
#
# COMPACT_ATOMS: atom_id res chain seq x y z
N MET A 1 28.28 73.28 -26.23
CA MET A 1 26.94 72.73 -25.83
C MET A 1 27.25 71.45 -25.02
N LEU A 2 27.18 71.55 -23.73
CA LEU A 2 27.45 70.45 -22.79
C LEU A 2 26.13 69.80 -22.41
N SER A 3 25.95 68.51 -22.70
CA SER A 3 24.80 67.70 -22.26
C SER A 3 25.16 66.95 -20.97
N LEU A 4 24.49 67.32 -19.93
CA LEU A 4 24.57 66.69 -18.61
C LEU A 4 23.62 65.45 -18.55
N THR A 5 24.20 64.24 -18.50
CA THR A 5 23.43 63.01 -18.24
C THR A 5 23.37 62.81 -16.74
N ARG A 6 22.20 62.91 -16.16
CA ARG A 6 21.92 62.55 -14.78
C ARG A 6 21.86 61.03 -14.61
N VAL A 7 22.75 60.46 -13.83
CA VAL A 7 22.71 59.10 -13.33
C VAL A 7 21.80 59.04 -12.10
N PHE A 8 20.68 58.34 -12.22
CA PHE A 8 19.83 58.01 -11.04
C PHE A 8 20.38 56.76 -10.39
N HIS A 9 20.87 56.92 -9.17
CA HIS A 9 21.13 55.79 -8.24
C HIS A 9 19.77 55.34 -7.67
N VAL A 10 19.33 54.14 -8.06
CA VAL A 10 18.22 53.44 -7.40
C VAL A 10 18.85 52.63 -6.28
N ALA A 11 18.62 53.02 -5.03
CA ALA A 11 18.99 52.24 -3.87
C ALA A 11 18.13 50.95 -3.85
N ALA A 12 18.77 49.79 -3.91
CA ALA A 12 18.11 48.50 -3.68
C ALA A 12 17.79 48.42 -2.16
N GLY A 13 16.49 48.49 -1.85
CA GLY A 13 15.98 48.13 -0.55
C GLY A 13 16.09 46.62 -0.30
N PRO A 14 16.10 46.16 0.95
CA PRO A 14 16.21 44.74 1.25
C PRO A 14 15.00 43.99 0.66
N ALA A 15 15.27 42.92 -0.11
CA ALA A 15 14.25 42.01 -0.57
C ALA A 15 13.61 41.35 0.67
N GLU A 16 12.44 41.82 1.06
CA GLU A 16 11.59 41.07 1.98
C GLU A 16 11.20 39.78 1.26
N TYR A 17 11.81 38.66 1.68
CA TYR A 17 11.29 37.33 1.40
C TYR A 17 9.94 37.22 2.08
N TYR A 18 8.87 37.50 1.38
CA TYR A 18 7.54 37.02 1.73
C TYR A 18 7.58 35.50 1.64
N ALA A 19 7.82 34.85 2.77
CA ALA A 19 7.44 33.47 2.94
C ALA A 19 5.91 33.43 2.75
N CYS A 20 5.47 33.03 1.58
CA CYS A 20 4.08 32.73 1.32
C CYS A 20 3.74 31.54 2.23
N SER A 21 3.18 31.79 3.40
CA SER A 21 2.62 30.74 4.26
C SER A 21 1.40 30.20 3.53
N MET A 22 1.61 29.13 2.73
CA MET A 22 0.48 28.37 2.22
C MET A 22 -0.30 27.85 3.42
N GLU A 23 -1.61 28.01 3.42
CA GLU A 23 -2.45 27.38 4.43
C GLU A 23 -2.19 25.87 4.42
N PRO A 24 -2.18 25.22 5.60
CA PRO A 24 -1.94 23.79 5.67
C PRO A 24 -2.96 23.03 4.83
N LEU A 25 -2.50 22.16 3.96
CA LEU A 25 -3.37 21.30 3.16
C LEU A 25 -4.10 20.30 4.07
N CYS A 26 -5.35 19.97 3.73
CA CYS A 26 -5.95 18.75 4.31
C CYS A 26 -5.22 17.50 3.83
N SER A 27 -5.36 16.41 4.56
CA SER A 27 -4.68 15.13 4.23
C SER A 27 -5.00 14.64 2.83
N ARG A 28 -6.28 14.72 2.42
CA ARG A 28 -6.72 14.33 1.07
C ARG A 28 -6.00 15.10 -0.03
N GLU A 29 -5.92 16.44 0.11
CA GLU A 29 -5.25 17.27 -0.89
C GLU A 29 -3.74 17.04 -0.91
N ARG A 30 -3.12 16.86 0.26
CA ARG A 30 -1.70 16.54 0.41
C ARG A 30 -1.33 15.26 -0.32
N VAL A 31 -2.08 14.18 -0.11
CA VAL A 31 -1.91 12.90 -0.79
C VAL A 31 -2.15 13.05 -2.30
N ALA A 32 -3.22 13.71 -2.71
CA ALA A 32 -3.52 13.94 -4.12
C ALA A 32 -2.42 14.71 -4.87
N ARG A 33 -1.73 15.64 -4.20
CA ARG A 33 -0.57 16.34 -4.78
C ARG A 33 0.59 15.38 -5.02
N VAL A 34 0.94 14.57 -4.02
CA VAL A 34 2.04 13.59 -4.13
C VAL A 34 1.78 12.59 -5.25
N PHE A 35 0.55 12.10 -5.38
CA PHE A 35 0.18 11.17 -6.46
C PHE A 35 0.17 11.83 -7.86
N ARG A 36 0.27 13.15 -7.93
CA ARG A 36 0.47 13.92 -9.17
C ARG A 36 1.89 14.49 -9.30
N PHE A 37 2.83 14.01 -8.48
CA PHE A 37 4.22 14.49 -8.44
C PHE A 37 4.33 16.00 -8.23
N LYS A 38 3.44 16.57 -7.40
CA LYS A 38 3.45 17.98 -7.00
C LYS A 38 3.81 18.08 -5.53
N ASP A 39 4.63 19.06 -5.20
CA ASP A 39 5.06 19.29 -3.82
C ASP A 39 3.85 19.63 -2.93
N PRO A 40 3.63 18.87 -1.85
CA PRO A 40 2.65 19.20 -0.81
C PRO A 40 3.27 20.20 0.19
N ASP A 41 2.53 20.53 1.24
CA ASP A 41 3.06 21.30 2.40
C ASP A 41 4.05 20.46 3.25
N ARG A 42 3.82 19.15 3.32
CA ARG A 42 4.72 18.15 3.96
C ARG A 42 4.53 16.78 3.32
N VAL A 43 5.46 15.88 3.60
CA VAL A 43 5.35 14.45 3.25
C VAL A 43 4.09 13.85 3.90
N PRO A 44 3.19 13.21 3.13
CA PRO A 44 2.09 12.44 3.71
C PRO A 44 2.61 11.28 4.56
N ARG A 45 1.83 10.92 5.59
CA ARG A 45 2.19 9.86 6.55
C ARG A 45 1.23 8.68 6.41
N TRP A 46 1.81 7.50 6.33
CA TRP A 46 1.10 6.22 6.35
C TRP A 46 1.38 5.48 7.65
N CYS A 47 0.33 5.02 8.32
CA CYS A 47 0.47 4.19 9.51
C CYS A 47 -0.39 2.94 9.43
N GLY A 48 0.21 1.83 9.02
CA GLY A 48 -0.33 0.49 9.22
C GLY A 48 0.31 -0.16 10.46
N ALA A 49 -0.47 -0.87 11.27
CA ALA A 49 0.05 -1.57 12.45
C ALA A 49 -0.81 -2.79 12.79
N SER A 50 -0.19 -3.76 13.48
CA SER A 50 -0.91 -4.93 13.99
C SER A 50 -1.96 -4.51 15.03
N PRO A 51 -3.04 -5.28 15.19
CA PRO A 51 -4.03 -5.04 16.25
C PRO A 51 -3.40 -4.95 17.63
N GLU A 52 -2.38 -5.77 17.90
CA GLU A 52 -1.68 -5.83 19.19
C GLU A 52 -0.88 -4.54 19.43
N PHE A 53 -0.13 -4.06 18.43
CA PHE A 53 0.56 -2.77 18.52
C PHE A 53 -0.44 -1.63 18.70
N TRP A 54 -1.53 -1.66 17.93
CA TRP A 54 -2.57 -0.64 17.97
C TRP A 54 -3.19 -0.53 19.37
N ASP A 55 -3.57 -1.65 19.97
CA ASP A 55 -4.10 -1.71 21.33
C ASP A 55 -3.09 -1.29 22.40
N LYS A 56 -1.82 -1.67 22.26
CA LYS A 56 -0.72 -1.23 23.12
C LYS A 56 -0.57 0.30 23.06
N ALA A 57 -0.54 0.87 21.87
CA ALA A 57 -0.36 2.32 21.66
C ALA A 57 -1.56 3.13 22.20
N LYS A 58 -2.80 2.69 21.92
CA LYS A 58 -4.01 3.32 22.48
C LYS A 58 -4.02 3.35 23.99
N ARG A 59 -3.70 2.23 24.64
CA ARG A 59 -3.60 2.17 26.11
C ARG A 59 -2.53 3.10 26.65
N ALA A 60 -1.33 3.09 26.05
CA ALA A 60 -0.21 3.91 26.50
C ALA A 60 -0.49 5.41 26.38
N LEU A 61 -1.19 5.85 25.33
CA LEU A 61 -1.51 7.23 25.07
C LEU A 61 -2.89 7.66 25.60
N SER A 62 -3.68 6.73 26.13
CA SER A 62 -5.05 6.96 26.63
C SER A 62 -5.98 7.60 25.57
N VAL A 63 -5.94 7.08 24.35
CA VAL A 63 -6.75 7.55 23.20
C VAL A 63 -7.52 6.40 22.56
N ASP A 64 -8.53 6.72 21.75
CA ASP A 64 -9.21 5.79 20.85
C ASP A 64 -8.47 5.65 19.50
N ASP A 65 -9.06 4.92 18.56
CA ASP A 65 -8.45 4.66 17.24
C ASP A 65 -8.19 5.96 16.47
N GLU A 66 -9.17 6.87 16.44
CA GLU A 66 -9.02 8.13 15.69
C GLU A 66 -8.08 9.10 16.41
N GLY A 67 -8.06 9.10 17.74
CA GLY A 67 -7.11 9.83 18.56
C GLY A 67 -5.66 9.38 18.31
N LEU A 68 -5.44 8.05 18.16
CA LEU A 68 -4.12 7.52 17.82
C LEU A 68 -3.71 7.92 16.38
N ARG A 69 -4.58 7.75 15.39
CA ARG A 69 -4.31 8.19 14.01
C ARG A 69 -3.97 9.67 13.93
N SER A 70 -4.74 10.50 14.62
CA SER A 70 -4.49 11.94 14.72
C SER A 70 -3.15 12.25 15.37
N ARG A 71 -2.79 11.55 16.47
CA ARG A 71 -1.47 11.75 17.14
C ARG A 71 -0.29 11.37 16.22
N LEU A 72 -0.44 10.33 15.41
CA LEU A 72 0.56 9.91 14.43
C LEU A 72 0.53 10.78 13.16
N GLY A 73 -0.56 11.53 12.95
CA GLY A 73 -0.78 12.36 11.77
C GLY A 73 -0.98 11.54 10.49
N ASP A 74 -1.62 10.38 10.62
CA ASP A 74 -1.95 9.49 9.50
C ASP A 74 -2.90 10.18 8.51
N ASP A 75 -2.45 10.31 7.25
CA ASP A 75 -3.18 11.02 6.20
C ASP A 75 -4.21 10.14 5.48
N PHE A 76 -4.30 8.85 5.84
CA PHE A 76 -5.13 7.88 5.15
C PHE A 76 -6.23 7.31 6.06
N ARG A 77 -7.35 6.95 5.45
CA ARG A 77 -8.41 6.14 6.08
C ARG A 77 -8.82 5.06 5.10
N ARG A 78 -9.36 3.96 5.60
CA ARG A 78 -9.74 2.83 4.75
C ARG A 78 -11.16 2.39 5.01
N VAL A 79 -11.89 2.11 3.91
CA VAL A 79 -13.22 1.51 3.94
C VAL A 79 -13.15 0.06 3.43
N TYR A 80 -13.99 -0.82 3.99
CA TYR A 80 -13.97 -2.24 3.72
C TYR A 80 -15.37 -2.75 3.41
N ALA A 81 -15.48 -3.64 2.42
CA ALA A 81 -16.63 -4.50 2.30
C ALA A 81 -16.66 -5.53 3.45
N ARG A 82 -17.83 -5.87 3.94
CA ARG A 82 -17.99 -6.82 5.03
C ARG A 82 -18.37 -8.19 4.49
N PHE A 83 -17.65 -9.23 4.91
CA PHE A 83 -18.02 -10.58 4.54
C PHE A 83 -19.31 -11.01 5.27
N ARG A 84 -20.28 -11.54 4.53
CA ARG A 84 -21.58 -12.02 5.08
C ARG A 84 -21.49 -13.43 5.69
N GLY A 85 -20.31 -14.01 5.76
CA GLY A 85 -20.03 -15.27 6.47
C GLY A 85 -19.70 -15.03 7.94
N PRO A 86 -19.33 -16.09 8.66
CA PRO A 86 -18.80 -15.96 10.02
C PRO A 86 -17.53 -15.11 10.03
N ASP A 87 -17.41 -14.21 10.99
CA ASP A 87 -16.17 -13.46 11.17
C ASP A 87 -15.01 -14.41 11.49
N PRO A 88 -13.80 -14.16 10.95
CA PRO A 88 -12.62 -14.90 11.32
C PRO A 88 -12.38 -14.81 12.82
N VAL A 89 -12.24 -15.95 13.49
CA VAL A 89 -11.87 -15.99 14.91
C VAL A 89 -10.35 -15.89 14.99
N LEU A 90 -9.83 -14.68 15.18
CA LEU A 90 -8.39 -14.37 15.22
C LEU A 90 -7.76 -14.76 16.58
N GLN A 91 -8.03 -15.98 17.08
CA GLN A 91 -7.43 -16.51 18.29
C GLN A 91 -6.46 -17.65 17.96
N ASN A 92 -5.38 -17.74 18.70
CA ASN A 92 -4.40 -18.80 18.51
C ASN A 92 -5.09 -20.18 18.62
N GLY A 93 -4.95 -21.00 17.55
CA GLY A 93 -5.59 -22.32 17.44
C GLY A 93 -7.05 -22.30 16.94
N ALA A 94 -7.65 -21.15 16.71
CA ALA A 94 -8.96 -21.07 16.07
C ALA A 94 -8.85 -21.38 14.56
N THR A 95 -9.92 -21.96 14.01
CA THR A 95 -10.06 -22.21 12.57
C THR A 95 -11.16 -21.36 12.00
N TRP A 96 -10.98 -20.89 10.77
CA TRP A 96 -11.97 -20.11 10.03
C TRP A 96 -11.90 -20.46 8.53
N GLU A 97 -12.93 -20.11 7.79
CA GLU A 97 -13.03 -20.41 6.38
C GLU A 97 -12.89 -19.13 5.53
N SER A 98 -12.00 -19.17 4.54
CA SER A 98 -11.86 -18.08 3.57
C SER A 98 -13.07 -18.00 2.62
N PRO A 99 -13.25 -16.91 1.86
CA PRO A 99 -14.28 -16.83 0.83
C PRO A 99 -14.24 -17.98 -0.17
N PHE A 100 -13.06 -18.55 -0.42
CA PHE A 100 -12.85 -19.69 -1.31
C PHE A 100 -13.10 -21.07 -0.65
N GLY A 101 -13.62 -21.11 0.57
CA GLY A 101 -13.90 -22.37 1.27
C GLY A 101 -12.65 -23.05 1.84
N ILE A 102 -11.53 -22.35 1.90
CA ILE A 102 -10.28 -22.89 2.45
C ILE A 102 -10.31 -22.73 3.96
N GLN A 103 -10.18 -23.85 4.69
CA GLN A 103 -10.01 -23.82 6.14
C GLN A 103 -8.61 -23.30 6.48
N ARG A 104 -8.56 -22.32 7.36
CA ARG A 104 -7.33 -21.70 7.86
C ARG A 104 -7.22 -21.82 9.35
N CYS A 105 -6.00 -21.84 9.88
CA CYS A 105 -5.68 -21.87 11.30
C CYS A 105 -4.59 -20.85 11.63
N GLY A 106 -4.67 -20.23 12.81
CA GLY A 106 -3.67 -19.29 13.27
C GLY A 106 -4.15 -17.84 13.28
N MET A 107 -3.20 -16.92 13.51
CA MET A 107 -3.46 -15.48 13.60
C MET A 107 -3.30 -14.80 12.23
N GLY A 108 -3.84 -13.61 12.10
CA GLY A 108 -3.78 -12.80 10.87
C GLY A 108 -4.48 -13.49 9.70
N TYR A 109 -3.77 -13.70 8.60
CA TYR A 109 -4.29 -14.44 7.45
C TYR A 109 -4.45 -15.95 7.72
N GLY A 110 -3.84 -16.47 8.78
CA GLY A 110 -3.79 -17.90 9.09
C GLY A 110 -2.98 -18.69 8.06
N GLN A 111 -2.88 -20.00 8.31
CA GLN A 111 -2.25 -20.95 7.39
C GLN A 111 -3.35 -21.85 6.80
N PRO A 112 -3.34 -22.14 5.49
CA PRO A 112 -4.30 -23.07 4.89
C PRO A 112 -4.09 -24.47 5.47
N MET A 113 -5.19 -25.14 5.82
CA MET A 113 -5.18 -26.51 6.32
C MET A 113 -5.35 -27.54 5.21
N SER A 114 -5.74 -27.11 4.03
CA SER A 114 -5.93 -27.94 2.84
C SER A 114 -5.80 -27.11 1.56
N HIS A 115 -5.49 -27.79 0.48
CA HIS A 115 -5.37 -27.22 -0.86
C HIS A 115 -6.36 -27.91 -1.79
N PRO A 116 -7.60 -27.41 -1.93
CA PRO A 116 -8.68 -28.13 -2.61
C PRO A 116 -8.44 -28.35 -4.13
N LEU A 117 -7.53 -27.61 -4.72
CA LEU A 117 -7.12 -27.75 -6.14
C LEU A 117 -5.68 -28.30 -6.29
N ALA A 118 -5.12 -28.95 -5.26
CA ALA A 118 -3.74 -29.46 -5.29
C ALA A 118 -3.44 -30.41 -6.47
N ASP A 119 -4.44 -31.18 -6.88
CA ASP A 119 -4.30 -32.19 -7.94
C ASP A 119 -4.88 -31.72 -9.30
N ALA A 120 -5.38 -30.48 -9.38
CA ALA A 120 -5.97 -29.95 -10.61
C ALA A 120 -4.89 -29.67 -11.66
N THR A 121 -5.02 -30.24 -12.84
CA THR A 121 -4.05 -30.10 -13.96
C THR A 121 -4.71 -29.63 -15.25
N THR A 122 -6.02 -29.50 -15.28
CA THR A 122 -6.79 -29.09 -16.46
C THR A 122 -7.68 -27.89 -16.17
N VAL A 123 -7.98 -27.11 -17.21
CA VAL A 123 -8.96 -26.01 -17.14
C VAL A 123 -10.31 -26.48 -16.63
N ALA A 124 -10.77 -27.66 -17.06
CA ALA A 124 -12.05 -28.22 -16.66
C ALA A 124 -12.13 -28.52 -15.15
N GLU A 125 -11.06 -29.00 -14.53
CA GLU A 125 -10.97 -29.23 -13.09
C GLU A 125 -10.98 -27.90 -12.31
N VAL A 126 -10.26 -26.91 -12.78
CA VAL A 126 -10.28 -25.54 -12.21
C VAL A 126 -11.68 -24.94 -12.33
N ASP A 127 -12.32 -25.04 -13.50
CA ASP A 127 -13.67 -24.47 -13.72
C ASP A 127 -14.75 -25.17 -12.90
N ALA A 128 -14.58 -26.46 -12.59
CA ALA A 128 -15.52 -27.24 -11.78
C ALA A 128 -15.48 -26.87 -10.28
N PHE A 129 -14.46 -26.12 -9.81
CA PHE A 129 -14.40 -25.67 -8.43
C PHE A 129 -15.58 -24.74 -8.10
N PRO A 130 -16.16 -24.82 -6.90
CA PRO A 130 -17.29 -23.98 -6.50
C PRO A 130 -16.84 -22.54 -6.16
N TRP A 131 -16.50 -21.77 -7.19
CA TRP A 131 -16.01 -20.40 -7.05
C TRP A 131 -16.97 -19.50 -6.28
N PRO A 132 -16.48 -18.68 -5.35
CA PRO A 132 -17.33 -17.80 -4.54
C PRO A 132 -17.98 -16.72 -5.39
N SER A 133 -19.16 -16.27 -4.93
CA SER A 133 -19.84 -15.11 -5.50
C SER A 133 -19.48 -13.84 -4.74
N ALA A 134 -19.23 -12.75 -5.44
CA ALA A 134 -19.05 -11.41 -4.86
C ALA A 134 -20.26 -10.95 -4.02
N SER A 135 -21.46 -11.51 -4.24
CA SER A 135 -22.65 -11.22 -3.43
C SER A 135 -22.53 -11.62 -1.95
N ARG A 136 -21.52 -12.42 -1.59
CA ARG A 136 -21.16 -12.71 -0.17
C ARG A 136 -20.52 -11.52 0.53
N MET A 137 -20.12 -10.48 -0.20
CA MET A 137 -19.58 -9.25 0.38
C MET A 137 -20.68 -8.19 0.49
N ASP A 138 -20.77 -7.54 1.64
CA ASP A 138 -21.68 -6.42 1.89
C ASP A 138 -20.95 -5.10 1.68
N VAL A 139 -21.35 -4.38 0.65
CA VAL A 139 -20.79 -3.07 0.26
C VAL A 139 -21.70 -1.90 0.68
N SER A 140 -22.84 -2.18 1.31
CA SER A 140 -23.91 -1.19 1.53
C SER A 140 -23.51 -0.01 2.42
N THR A 141 -22.51 -0.18 3.32
CA THR A 141 -22.07 0.86 4.26
C THR A 141 -20.90 1.69 3.75
N ILE A 142 -20.23 1.31 2.67
CA ILE A 142 -18.97 1.91 2.18
C ILE A 142 -19.08 3.45 2.07
N ARG A 143 -20.14 3.95 1.44
CA ARG A 143 -20.35 5.39 1.28
C ARG A 143 -20.53 6.11 2.64
N GLN A 144 -21.27 5.51 3.55
CA GLN A 144 -21.49 6.09 4.89
C GLN A 144 -20.18 6.06 5.68
N ASP A 145 -19.43 4.97 5.62
CA ASP A 145 -18.15 4.82 6.32
C ASP A 145 -17.13 5.85 5.80
N ALA A 146 -17.04 6.06 4.48
CA ALA A 146 -16.18 7.10 3.89
C ALA A 146 -16.60 8.52 4.28
N ALA A 147 -17.90 8.79 4.33
CA ALA A 147 -18.44 10.11 4.69
C ALA A 147 -18.12 10.53 6.14
N ALA A 148 -17.82 9.58 7.03
CA ALA A 148 -17.45 9.86 8.42
C ALA A 148 -16.21 10.77 8.53
N TRP A 149 -15.31 10.76 7.52
CA TRP A 149 -14.09 11.58 7.49
C TRP A 149 -14.21 12.86 6.66
N ASN A 150 -15.41 13.17 6.17
CA ASN A 150 -15.80 14.46 5.58
C ASN A 150 -14.76 15.10 4.64
N ASN A 151 -14.23 14.31 3.70
CA ASN A 151 -13.22 14.74 2.71
C ASN A 151 -11.89 15.28 3.32
N GLN A 152 -11.61 15.02 4.59
CA GLN A 152 -10.37 15.47 5.22
C GLN A 152 -9.18 14.58 4.92
N TYR A 153 -9.41 13.26 4.82
CA TYR A 153 -8.38 12.24 4.62
C TYR A 153 -8.46 11.63 3.24
N ALA A 154 -7.35 11.07 2.75
CA ALA A 154 -7.34 10.23 1.56
C ALA A 154 -7.98 8.87 1.89
N ILE A 155 -9.02 8.50 1.15
CA ILE A 155 -9.80 7.29 1.40
C ILE A 155 -9.30 6.15 0.51
N LEU A 156 -8.85 5.07 1.16
CA LEU A 156 -8.51 3.81 0.53
C LEU A 156 -9.76 2.94 0.44
N GLY A 157 -9.99 2.30 -0.68
CA GLY A 157 -11.09 1.38 -0.88
C GLY A 157 -10.75 0.28 -1.89
N GLY A 158 -11.75 -0.47 -2.31
CA GLY A 158 -11.61 -1.70 -3.08
C GLY A 158 -11.37 -2.90 -2.15
N ASP A 159 -11.40 -4.10 -2.72
CA ASP A 159 -11.05 -5.31 -1.99
C ASP A 159 -9.53 -5.46 -1.90
N TRP A 160 -9.03 -6.15 -0.87
CA TRP A 160 -7.59 -6.40 -0.68
C TRP A 160 -6.98 -7.23 -1.82
N SER A 161 -7.78 -8.06 -2.47
CA SER A 161 -7.48 -8.79 -3.71
C SER A 161 -6.15 -9.58 -3.72
N PRO A 162 -5.86 -10.43 -2.72
CA PRO A 162 -4.60 -11.17 -2.63
C PRO A 162 -4.59 -12.40 -3.55
N PHE A 163 -4.81 -12.20 -4.85
CA PHE A 163 -5.04 -13.29 -5.81
C PHE A 163 -3.86 -14.27 -5.93
N TRP A 164 -2.62 -13.80 -5.72
CA TRP A 164 -1.43 -14.64 -5.68
C TRP A 164 -1.44 -15.58 -4.47
N HIS A 165 -1.74 -15.03 -3.29
CA HIS A 165 -1.81 -15.81 -2.06
C HIS A 165 -2.94 -16.82 -2.07
N ASP A 166 -4.12 -16.44 -2.57
CA ASP A 166 -5.24 -17.39 -2.64
C ASP A 166 -5.03 -18.47 -3.70
N ALA A 167 -4.33 -18.18 -4.80
CA ALA A 167 -3.91 -19.21 -5.74
C ALA A 167 -2.94 -20.23 -5.07
N ILE A 168 -1.99 -19.74 -4.26
CA ILE A 168 -1.10 -20.59 -3.44
C ILE A 168 -1.93 -21.43 -2.47
N ASP A 169 -2.90 -20.82 -1.79
CA ASP A 169 -3.71 -21.53 -0.79
C ASP A 169 -4.62 -22.59 -1.42
N LEU A 170 -5.11 -22.35 -2.64
CA LEU A 170 -5.96 -23.31 -3.39
C LEU A 170 -5.16 -24.53 -3.87
N VAL A 171 -3.92 -24.35 -4.29
CA VAL A 171 -3.15 -25.40 -4.98
C VAL A 171 -2.00 -25.93 -4.12
N GLY A 172 -1.46 -25.11 -3.21
CA GLY A 172 -0.17 -25.33 -2.54
C GLY A 172 0.97 -24.68 -3.33
N GLN A 173 1.90 -24.05 -2.62
CA GLN A 173 2.94 -23.23 -3.25
C GLN A 173 3.80 -24.00 -4.24
N GLU A 174 4.30 -25.19 -3.86
CA GLU A 174 5.13 -26.03 -4.73
C GLU A 174 4.34 -26.51 -5.95
N ASN A 175 3.10 -26.99 -5.73
CA ASN A 175 2.23 -27.46 -6.81
C ASN A 175 1.87 -26.32 -7.78
N LEU A 176 1.72 -25.08 -7.28
CA LEU A 176 1.44 -23.94 -8.14
C LEU A 176 2.59 -23.67 -9.13
N TYR A 177 3.84 -23.80 -8.69
CA TYR A 177 4.97 -23.68 -9.59
C TYR A 177 4.97 -24.79 -10.65
N TYR A 178 4.72 -26.07 -10.26
CA TYR A 178 4.59 -27.15 -11.24
C TYR A 178 3.41 -26.90 -12.19
N LEU A 179 2.28 -26.43 -11.68
CA LEU A 179 1.11 -26.10 -12.51
C LEU A 179 1.46 -25.05 -13.58
N MET A 180 2.20 -24.01 -13.21
CA MET A 180 2.62 -22.94 -14.13
C MET A 180 3.55 -23.46 -15.24
N TYR A 181 4.43 -24.44 -14.94
CA TYR A 181 5.37 -24.99 -15.92
C TYR A 181 4.77 -26.11 -16.77
N ASP A 182 4.07 -27.04 -16.14
CA ASP A 182 3.63 -28.30 -16.79
C ASP A 182 2.22 -28.17 -17.39
N HIS A 183 1.37 -27.31 -16.79
CA HIS A 183 -0.04 -27.14 -17.16
C HIS A 183 -0.45 -25.64 -17.23
N PRO A 184 0.23 -24.82 -18.05
CA PRO A 184 0.06 -23.36 -18.03
C PRO A 184 -1.37 -22.89 -18.26
N ALA A 185 -2.14 -23.59 -19.08
CA ALA A 185 -3.56 -23.25 -19.31
C ALA A 185 -4.42 -23.40 -18.04
N ALA A 186 -4.13 -24.41 -17.20
CA ALA A 186 -4.82 -24.57 -15.91
C ALA A 186 -4.39 -23.50 -14.91
N ALA A 187 -3.09 -23.12 -14.89
CA ALA A 187 -2.61 -22.02 -14.08
C ALA A 187 -3.25 -20.69 -14.48
N GLU A 188 -3.34 -20.38 -15.77
CA GLU A 188 -4.01 -19.17 -16.29
C GLU A 188 -5.50 -19.15 -15.90
N ALA A 189 -6.19 -20.29 -16.00
CA ALA A 189 -7.59 -20.42 -15.58
C ALA A 189 -7.71 -20.15 -14.07
N LEU A 190 -6.84 -20.72 -13.24
CA LEU A 190 -6.82 -20.51 -11.78
C LEU A 190 -6.69 -19.02 -11.44
N PHE A 191 -5.66 -18.33 -11.95
CA PHE A 191 -5.46 -16.91 -11.70
C PHE A 191 -6.63 -16.07 -12.20
N THR A 192 -7.17 -16.41 -13.35
CA THR A 192 -8.37 -15.73 -13.90
C THR A 192 -9.55 -15.85 -12.96
N ARG A 193 -9.88 -17.05 -12.48
CA ARG A 193 -11.03 -17.29 -11.59
C ARG A 193 -10.89 -16.60 -10.24
N VAL A 194 -9.69 -16.62 -9.65
CA VAL A 194 -9.43 -15.89 -8.39
C VAL A 194 -9.59 -14.39 -8.61
N THR A 195 -9.04 -13.87 -9.70
CA THR A 195 -9.13 -12.44 -10.02
C THR A 195 -10.56 -12.01 -10.36
N ASP A 196 -11.34 -12.85 -11.07
CA ASP A 196 -12.76 -12.61 -11.37
C ASP A 196 -13.57 -12.30 -10.10
N TYR A 197 -13.30 -13.04 -9.02
CA TYR A 197 -13.94 -12.78 -7.73
C TYR A 197 -13.59 -11.40 -7.19
N TYR A 198 -12.30 -11.07 -7.12
CA TYR A 198 -11.82 -9.80 -6.56
C TYR A 198 -12.21 -8.59 -7.41
N GLU A 199 -12.17 -8.74 -8.73
CA GLU A 199 -12.66 -7.72 -9.66
C GLU A 199 -14.15 -7.45 -9.42
N ALA A 200 -14.96 -8.51 -9.28
CA ALA A 200 -16.40 -8.37 -9.06
C ALA A 200 -16.73 -7.71 -7.71
N VAL A 201 -15.96 -8.01 -6.63
CA VAL A 201 -16.12 -7.36 -5.32
C VAL A 201 -15.72 -5.88 -5.41
N SER A 202 -14.55 -5.58 -5.96
CA SER A 202 -14.08 -4.20 -6.08
C SER A 202 -14.98 -3.37 -7.00
N ARG A 203 -15.47 -3.93 -8.09
CA ARG A 203 -16.46 -3.29 -8.96
C ARG A 203 -17.75 -2.92 -8.20
N ALA A 204 -18.27 -3.83 -7.37
CA ALA A 204 -19.47 -3.56 -6.57
C ALA A 204 -19.21 -2.44 -5.53
N ILE A 205 -18.00 -2.34 -4.96
CA ILE A 205 -17.59 -1.25 -4.09
C ILE A 205 -17.57 0.08 -4.86
N PHE A 206 -16.96 0.11 -6.04
CA PHE A 206 -16.81 1.33 -6.84
C PHE A 206 -18.13 1.81 -7.44
N GLU A 207 -18.98 0.91 -7.93
CA GLU A 207 -20.35 1.24 -8.36
C GLU A 207 -21.18 1.88 -7.23
N GLN A 208 -20.92 1.47 -5.97
CA GLN A 208 -21.58 2.04 -4.80
C GLN A 208 -21.02 3.40 -4.41
N ALA A 209 -19.67 3.61 -4.46
CA ALA A 209 -19.04 4.72 -3.75
C ALA A 209 -17.70 5.19 -4.34
N ALA A 210 -17.40 5.04 -5.63
CA ALA A 210 -16.13 5.48 -6.20
C ALA A 210 -15.84 6.96 -5.93
N ASP A 211 -16.85 7.83 -6.00
CA ASP A 211 -16.73 9.26 -5.74
C ASP A 211 -16.34 9.63 -4.28
N ALA A 212 -16.43 8.67 -3.36
CA ALA A 212 -16.01 8.80 -1.96
C ALA A 212 -14.68 8.10 -1.65
N ILE A 213 -14.05 7.48 -2.65
CA ILE A 213 -12.78 6.76 -2.55
C ILE A 213 -11.75 7.53 -3.39
N ASP A 214 -10.50 7.60 -2.94
CA ASP A 214 -9.41 8.26 -3.67
C ASP A 214 -8.45 7.24 -4.29
N ILE A 215 -8.24 6.11 -3.61
CA ILE A 215 -7.22 5.14 -3.96
C ILE A 215 -7.80 3.72 -3.88
N PHE A 216 -7.67 2.97 -4.95
CA PHE A 216 -7.82 1.51 -4.92
C PHE A 216 -6.53 0.91 -4.35
N PHE A 217 -6.62 0.34 -3.15
CA PHE A 217 -5.48 -0.25 -2.47
C PHE A 217 -5.66 -1.75 -2.28
N PHE A 218 -4.78 -2.53 -2.88
CA PHE A 218 -4.79 -3.99 -2.78
C PHE A 218 -3.37 -4.55 -2.59
N GLY A 219 -3.25 -5.85 -2.25
CA GLY A 219 -1.96 -6.40 -1.84
C GLY A 219 -1.67 -7.80 -2.36
N ASN A 220 -0.42 -7.96 -2.83
CA ASN A 220 0.15 -9.25 -3.20
C ASN A 220 1.67 -9.21 -3.00
N ASP A 221 2.25 -10.23 -2.37
CA ASP A 221 3.69 -10.29 -2.13
C ASP A 221 4.40 -11.09 -3.22
N PHE A 222 5.08 -10.40 -4.09
CA PHE A 222 5.88 -10.98 -5.18
C PHE A 222 7.38 -11.01 -4.87
N GLY A 223 7.78 -10.50 -3.70
CA GLY A 223 9.16 -10.42 -3.26
C GLY A 223 9.48 -11.34 -2.08
N SER A 224 10.75 -11.64 -1.94
CA SER A 224 11.36 -12.26 -0.76
C SER A 224 12.56 -11.41 -0.32
N GLN A 225 13.25 -11.78 0.76
CA GLN A 225 14.48 -11.06 1.15
C GLN A 225 15.58 -11.11 0.08
N THR A 226 15.57 -12.14 -0.75
CA THR A 226 16.64 -12.42 -1.74
C THR A 226 16.26 -12.06 -3.18
N GLY A 227 15.06 -11.56 -3.42
CA GLY A 227 14.56 -11.17 -4.74
C GLY A 227 13.13 -11.64 -5.00
N PRO A 228 12.64 -11.52 -6.25
CA PRO A 228 11.30 -11.94 -6.62
C PRO A 228 11.06 -13.43 -6.38
N VAL A 229 9.83 -13.80 -6.01
CA VAL A 229 9.41 -15.21 -5.85
C VAL A 229 9.16 -15.92 -7.19
N LEU A 230 9.04 -15.15 -8.27
CA LEU A 230 8.89 -15.61 -9.65
C LEU A 230 9.90 -14.90 -10.56
N SER A 231 10.29 -15.58 -11.65
CA SER A 231 11.04 -14.90 -12.70
C SER A 231 10.18 -13.80 -13.37
N PRO A 232 10.82 -12.75 -13.94
CA PRO A 232 10.08 -11.73 -14.68
C PRO A 232 9.22 -12.28 -15.82
N GLU A 233 9.62 -13.40 -16.44
CA GLU A 233 8.89 -14.05 -17.53
C GLU A 233 7.61 -14.72 -17.02
N LEU A 234 7.69 -15.46 -15.91
CA LEU A 234 6.50 -16.08 -15.29
C LEU A 234 5.55 -15.02 -14.74
N PHE A 235 6.10 -13.95 -14.15
CA PHE A 235 5.30 -12.81 -13.71
C PHE A 235 4.55 -12.17 -14.89
N ALA A 236 5.24 -11.91 -16.01
CA ALA A 236 4.64 -11.36 -17.23
C ALA A 236 3.53 -12.24 -17.81
N GLN A 237 3.72 -13.57 -17.75
CA GLN A 237 2.75 -14.50 -18.31
C GLN A 237 1.49 -14.62 -17.44
N PHE A 238 1.65 -14.80 -16.14
CA PHE A 238 0.54 -15.21 -15.27
C PHE A 238 -0.04 -14.09 -14.40
N LEU A 239 0.80 -13.20 -13.85
CA LEU A 239 0.38 -12.24 -12.84
C LEU A 239 0.14 -10.83 -13.40
N ALA A 240 0.99 -10.37 -14.30
CA ALA A 240 0.84 -9.04 -14.91
C ALA A 240 -0.51 -8.85 -15.63
N PRO A 241 -1.09 -9.84 -16.35
CA PRO A 241 -2.42 -9.70 -16.91
C PRO A 241 -3.52 -9.51 -15.87
N GLN A 242 -3.43 -10.19 -14.72
CA GLN A 242 -4.41 -10.07 -13.64
C GLN A 242 -4.27 -8.72 -12.92
N LEU A 243 -3.05 -8.28 -12.68
CA LEU A 243 -2.79 -6.94 -12.13
C LEU A 243 -3.34 -5.85 -13.03
N ARG A 244 -3.12 -5.93 -14.34
CA ARG A 244 -3.65 -4.97 -15.30
C ARG A 244 -5.18 -4.87 -15.21
N ARG A 245 -5.89 -5.99 -15.10
CA ARG A 245 -7.36 -6.00 -14.94
C ARG A 245 -7.81 -5.22 -13.71
N LEU A 246 -7.13 -5.42 -12.56
CA LEU A 246 -7.46 -4.69 -11.33
C LEU A 246 -7.08 -3.21 -11.43
N ILE A 247 -5.92 -2.90 -12.04
CA ILE A 247 -5.48 -1.53 -12.25
C ILE A 247 -6.45 -0.78 -13.17
N ASP A 248 -6.78 -1.37 -14.32
CA ASP A 248 -7.73 -0.80 -15.28
C ASP A 248 -9.11 -0.57 -14.62
N LEU A 249 -9.58 -1.51 -13.78
CA LEU A 249 -10.82 -1.32 -13.02
C LEU A 249 -10.76 -0.08 -12.12
N GLY A 250 -9.65 0.15 -11.42
CA GLY A 250 -9.48 1.35 -10.59
C GLY A 250 -9.52 2.62 -11.44
N HIS A 251 -8.79 2.65 -12.55
CA HIS A 251 -8.72 3.79 -13.47
C HIS A 251 -10.06 4.06 -14.18
N ASP A 252 -10.83 3.02 -14.54
CA ASP A 252 -12.17 3.16 -15.12
C ASP A 252 -13.16 3.87 -14.18
N HIS A 253 -12.85 3.91 -12.88
CA HIS A 253 -13.61 4.61 -11.85
C HIS A 253 -12.92 5.90 -11.35
N ASP A 254 -11.95 6.45 -12.09
CA ASP A 254 -11.17 7.66 -11.77
C ASP A 254 -10.38 7.56 -10.45
N LEU A 255 -10.03 6.34 -10.01
CA LEU A 255 -9.22 6.10 -8.82
C LEU A 255 -7.74 5.98 -9.18
N THR A 256 -6.86 6.44 -8.30
CA THR A 256 -5.45 6.03 -8.35
C THR A 256 -5.30 4.63 -7.75
N VAL A 257 -4.29 3.87 -8.21
CA VAL A 257 -4.14 2.46 -7.81
C VAL A 257 -2.80 2.26 -7.10
N MET A 258 -2.87 1.74 -5.88
CA MET A 258 -1.69 1.45 -5.05
C MET A 258 -1.62 -0.04 -4.74
N LEU A 259 -0.48 -0.65 -4.99
CA LEU A 259 -0.19 -2.05 -4.68
C LEU A 259 0.68 -2.16 -3.43
N HIS A 260 0.23 -2.97 -2.46
CA HIS A 260 1.13 -3.48 -1.43
C HIS A 260 1.89 -4.69 -1.95
N CYS A 261 3.21 -4.67 -1.76
CA CYS A 261 4.09 -5.79 -2.08
C CYS A 261 5.31 -5.77 -1.16
N CYS A 262 5.49 -6.81 -0.37
CA CYS A 262 6.65 -6.99 0.50
C CYS A 262 7.86 -7.56 -0.25
N GLY A 263 9.04 -7.40 0.37
CA GLY A 263 10.30 -8.01 -0.07
C GLY A 263 10.99 -7.31 -1.24
N GLY A 264 11.95 -8.02 -1.83
CA GLY A 264 12.73 -7.58 -2.99
C GLY A 264 12.05 -7.99 -4.29
N PHE A 265 11.47 -7.04 -4.99
CA PHE A 265 10.80 -7.25 -6.29
C PHE A 265 11.21 -6.21 -7.34
N ARG A 266 12.40 -5.62 -7.18
CA ARG A 266 12.89 -4.55 -8.05
C ARG A 266 12.79 -4.89 -9.54
N GLU A 267 13.11 -6.13 -9.92
CA GLU A 267 13.10 -6.61 -11.30
C GLU A 267 11.69 -6.60 -11.93
N LEU A 268 10.64 -6.60 -11.08
CA LEU A 268 9.23 -6.58 -11.51
C LEU A 268 8.66 -5.15 -11.62
N ILE A 269 9.29 -4.14 -11.00
CA ILE A 269 8.78 -2.76 -10.97
C ILE A 269 8.53 -2.20 -12.38
N PRO A 270 9.40 -2.40 -13.40
CA PRO A 270 9.09 -1.94 -14.75
C PRO A 270 7.79 -2.49 -15.32
N GLN A 271 7.47 -3.77 -15.04
CA GLN A 271 6.23 -4.39 -15.51
C GLN A 271 4.99 -3.86 -14.76
N LEU A 272 5.14 -3.49 -13.48
CA LEU A 272 4.09 -2.85 -12.69
C LEU A 272 3.79 -1.44 -13.21
N ILE A 273 4.82 -0.67 -13.56
CA ILE A 273 4.68 0.65 -14.19
C ILE A 273 4.01 0.51 -15.57
N ASP A 274 4.46 -0.44 -16.40
CA ASP A 274 3.87 -0.72 -17.72
C ASP A 274 2.41 -1.19 -17.62
N ALA A 275 2.03 -1.82 -16.51
CA ALA A 275 0.65 -2.18 -16.21
C ALA A 275 -0.20 -0.96 -15.80
N GLY A 276 0.40 0.20 -15.53
CA GLY A 276 -0.28 1.43 -15.16
C GLY A 276 -0.39 1.67 -13.66
N LEU A 277 0.38 0.96 -12.82
CA LEU A 277 0.32 1.14 -11.38
C LEU A 277 0.81 2.53 -10.96
N ASP A 278 0.05 3.23 -10.09
CA ASP A 278 0.36 4.60 -9.66
C ASP A 278 1.27 4.66 -8.42
N ALA A 279 1.20 3.67 -7.53
CA ALA A 279 1.97 3.69 -6.29
C ALA A 279 2.36 2.30 -5.79
N LEU A 280 3.54 2.20 -5.18
CA LEU A 280 4.06 1.02 -4.48
C LEU A 280 4.09 1.26 -2.97
N HIS A 281 3.61 0.30 -2.22
CA HIS A 281 3.61 0.20 -0.77
C HIS A 281 3.91 -1.26 -0.36
N ALA A 282 4.60 -1.58 0.74
CA ALA A 282 5.51 -0.77 1.50
C ALA A 282 6.93 -1.14 1.09
N LEU A 283 7.78 -0.15 0.83
CA LEU A 283 9.14 -0.43 0.37
C LEU A 283 9.98 -0.98 1.53
N GLN A 284 10.62 -2.13 1.34
CA GLN A 284 11.44 -2.81 2.33
C GLN A 284 12.93 -2.64 2.00
N PRO A 285 13.65 -1.67 2.62
CA PRO A 285 14.99 -1.26 2.18
C PRO A 285 16.08 -2.32 2.39
N ASP A 286 15.90 -3.24 3.33
CA ASP A 286 16.79 -4.34 3.63
C ASP A 286 16.65 -5.55 2.69
N ALA A 287 15.59 -5.60 1.87
CA ALA A 287 15.43 -6.60 0.84
C ALA A 287 16.32 -6.29 -0.37
N ARG A 288 16.80 -7.34 -1.03
CA ARG A 288 17.73 -7.23 -2.17
C ARG A 288 17.18 -6.29 -3.27
N GLY A 289 17.97 -5.27 -3.60
CA GLY A 289 17.69 -4.34 -4.69
C GLY A 289 16.69 -3.24 -4.35
N MET A 290 16.22 -3.17 -3.10
CA MET A 290 15.20 -2.22 -2.67
C MET A 290 15.76 -1.00 -1.96
N GLU A 291 17.04 -0.70 -2.12
CA GLU A 291 17.67 0.48 -1.52
C GLU A 291 16.97 1.77 -1.99
N PRO A 292 16.53 2.65 -1.05
CA PRO A 292 15.69 3.80 -1.37
C PRO A 292 16.28 4.75 -2.42
N ALA A 293 17.59 5.03 -2.36
CA ALA A 293 18.26 5.90 -3.32
C ALA A 293 18.23 5.34 -4.75
N GLY A 294 18.36 4.01 -4.89
CA GLY A 294 18.25 3.32 -6.16
C GLY A 294 16.83 3.36 -6.72
N LEU A 295 15.84 3.07 -5.88
CA LEU A 295 14.43 3.11 -6.28
C LEU A 295 14.00 4.53 -6.68
N LYS A 296 14.36 5.53 -5.87
CA LYS A 296 14.02 6.93 -6.18
C LYS A 296 14.63 7.42 -7.49
N ARG A 297 15.92 7.10 -7.72
CA ARG A 297 16.61 7.47 -8.96
C ARG A 297 15.98 6.83 -10.19
N ASP A 298 15.65 5.52 -10.11
CA ASP A 298 15.29 4.74 -11.27
C ASP A 298 13.78 4.77 -11.57
N PHE A 299 12.94 4.90 -10.54
CA PHE A 299 11.48 4.80 -10.67
C PHE A 299 10.70 5.99 -10.09
N GLY A 300 11.32 6.82 -9.26
CA GLY A 300 10.63 7.87 -8.49
C GLY A 300 10.02 9.01 -9.31
N LYS A 301 10.09 8.97 -10.66
CA LYS A 301 9.38 9.88 -11.56
C LYS A 301 8.15 9.25 -12.19
N ASP A 302 8.07 7.93 -12.16
CA ASP A 302 7.08 7.14 -12.87
C ASP A 302 6.06 6.51 -11.93
N ILE A 303 6.43 6.33 -10.64
CA ILE A 303 5.56 5.72 -9.64
C ILE A 303 5.78 6.34 -8.25
N VAL A 304 4.70 6.50 -7.49
CA VAL A 304 4.77 6.98 -6.09
C VAL A 304 5.35 5.87 -5.20
N LEU A 305 6.26 6.26 -4.33
CA LEU A 305 6.99 5.36 -3.43
C LEU A 305 6.51 5.58 -1.99
N ASN A 306 6.05 4.53 -1.30
CA ASN A 306 5.51 4.62 0.05
C ASN A 306 6.26 3.69 1.01
N GLY A 307 6.65 4.19 2.20
CA GLY A 307 7.31 3.43 3.24
C GLY A 307 8.81 3.68 3.37
N ALA A 308 9.60 2.62 3.37
CA ALA A 308 11.06 2.59 3.38
C ALA A 308 11.76 2.99 4.71
N ILE A 309 11.04 3.32 5.80
CA ILE A 309 11.67 3.41 7.11
C ILE A 309 11.78 2.00 7.68
N ASP A 310 12.99 1.51 7.82
CA ASP A 310 13.28 0.10 8.16
C ASP A 310 12.59 -0.32 9.48
N SER A 311 11.70 -1.30 9.37
CA SER A 311 10.91 -1.77 10.50
C SER A 311 11.74 -2.56 11.51
N HIS A 312 12.79 -3.26 11.09
CA HIS A 312 13.65 -4.08 11.95
C HIS A 312 14.79 -3.27 12.55
N HIS A 313 15.72 -2.83 11.70
CA HIS A 313 16.98 -2.23 12.16
C HIS A 313 16.80 -0.81 12.70
N VAL A 314 15.76 -0.09 12.24
CA VAL A 314 15.48 1.27 12.70
C VAL A 314 14.39 1.30 13.76
N LEU A 315 13.21 0.71 13.49
CA LEU A 315 12.07 0.87 14.40
C LEU A 315 12.10 -0.12 15.57
N ILE A 316 12.50 -1.39 15.38
CA ILE A 316 12.56 -2.40 16.46
C ILE A 316 13.86 -2.27 17.25
N ASP A 317 15.02 -2.35 16.57
CA ASP A 317 16.33 -2.41 17.21
C ASP A 317 16.89 -1.04 17.60
N GLY A 318 16.32 0.04 17.04
CA GLY A 318 16.79 1.41 17.26
C GLY A 318 16.34 2.04 18.58
N ASN A 319 16.68 3.32 18.71
CA ASN A 319 16.15 4.18 19.77
C ASN A 319 15.64 5.50 19.15
N PRO A 320 14.87 6.33 19.86
CA PRO A 320 14.23 7.52 19.29
C PRO A 320 15.21 8.48 18.57
N THR A 321 16.44 8.65 19.08
CA THR A 321 17.44 9.53 18.45
C THR A 321 17.92 8.94 17.12
N PHE A 322 18.20 7.65 17.09
CA PHE A 322 18.61 6.94 15.87
C PHE A 322 17.47 6.92 14.83
N VAL A 323 16.23 6.63 15.27
CA VAL A 323 15.05 6.66 14.38
C VAL A 323 14.89 8.04 13.73
N ARG A 324 14.99 9.13 14.48
CA ARG A 324 14.89 10.49 13.94
C ARG A 324 15.96 10.76 12.89
N GLU A 325 17.20 10.37 13.16
CA GLU A 325 18.32 10.58 12.24
C GLU A 325 18.18 9.77 10.95
N GLU A 326 17.79 8.48 11.03
CA GLU A 326 17.58 7.65 9.84
C GLU A 326 16.35 8.12 9.04
N THR A 327 15.28 8.54 9.71
CA THR A 327 14.13 9.15 9.06
C THR A 327 14.53 10.43 8.32
N ARG A 328 15.31 11.32 8.93
CA ARG A 328 15.81 12.54 8.29
C ARG A 328 16.61 12.22 7.02
N LYS A 329 17.56 11.28 7.09
CA LYS A 329 18.37 10.85 5.93
C LYS A 329 17.52 10.29 4.81
N LEU A 330 16.52 9.49 5.15
CA LEU A 330 15.59 8.93 4.15
C LEU A 330 14.78 10.03 3.47
N LEU A 331 14.29 11.01 4.21
CA LEU A 331 13.55 12.15 3.65
C LEU A 331 14.42 12.96 2.67
N GLU A 332 15.71 13.18 2.97
CA GLU A 332 16.65 13.86 2.08
C GLU A 332 16.80 13.13 0.73
N ILE A 333 16.64 11.79 0.72
CA ILE A 333 16.69 10.97 -0.49
C ILE A 333 15.35 10.99 -1.23
N MET A 334 14.24 10.84 -0.51
CA MET A 334 12.95 10.52 -1.10
C MET A 334 12.10 11.74 -1.46
N MET A 335 12.27 12.88 -0.79
CA MET A 335 11.48 14.09 -1.04
C MET A 335 11.74 14.76 -2.40
N PRO A 336 13.00 14.89 -2.89
CA PRO A 336 13.25 15.62 -4.11
C PRO A 336 12.42 15.12 -5.29
N GLY A 337 11.68 16.04 -5.94
CA GLY A 337 10.80 15.71 -7.07
C GLY A 337 9.45 15.12 -6.65
N SER A 338 9.07 15.21 -5.38
CA SER A 338 7.80 14.70 -4.85
C SER A 338 7.61 13.17 -5.04
N GLY A 339 6.37 12.66 -5.03
CA GLY A 339 6.09 11.23 -5.25
C GLY A 339 6.52 10.32 -4.10
N TYR A 340 6.53 10.82 -2.85
CA TYR A 340 6.88 10.02 -1.68
C TYR A 340 5.86 10.15 -0.54
N VAL A 341 5.53 9.00 0.08
CA VAL A 341 4.72 8.88 1.29
C VAL A 341 5.58 8.24 2.38
N GLY A 342 5.71 8.90 3.52
CA GLY A 342 6.54 8.42 4.64
C GLY A 342 5.80 7.45 5.54
N GLY A 343 6.47 6.36 5.88
CA GLY A 343 5.96 5.32 6.78
C GLY A 343 6.96 4.18 6.97
N ALA A 344 6.59 3.20 7.78
CA ALA A 344 7.39 2.01 8.02
C ALA A 344 7.58 1.19 6.72
N SER A 345 8.60 0.37 6.69
CA SER A 345 8.92 -0.51 5.55
C SER A 345 8.03 -1.75 5.43
N HIS A 346 7.06 -1.89 6.32
CA HIS A 346 6.06 -2.96 6.30
C HIS A 346 4.66 -2.38 6.56
N ASP A 347 3.64 -2.99 5.98
CA ASP A 347 2.24 -2.56 6.20
C ASP A 347 1.86 -2.61 7.67
N THR A 348 2.43 -3.53 8.40
CA THR A 348 2.09 -3.80 9.80
C THR A 348 3.29 -3.53 10.70
N ILE A 349 3.24 -2.45 11.49
CA ILE A 349 4.12 -2.25 12.65
C ILE A 349 3.79 -3.33 13.68
N LEU A 350 4.79 -4.11 14.08
CA LEU A 350 4.63 -5.27 14.95
C LEU A 350 4.52 -4.88 16.43
N GLU A 351 3.93 -5.76 17.26
CA GLU A 351 3.71 -5.53 18.69
C GLU A 351 4.99 -5.20 19.46
N GLU A 352 6.11 -5.86 19.12
CA GLU A 352 7.42 -5.66 19.75
C GLU A 352 8.04 -4.30 19.49
N THR A 353 7.59 -3.57 18.45
CA THR A 353 8.13 -2.24 18.13
C THR A 353 7.92 -1.28 19.30
N PRO A 354 8.97 -0.59 19.80
CA PRO A 354 8.82 0.41 20.83
C PRO A 354 7.94 1.58 20.36
N LEU A 355 6.93 1.93 21.14
CA LEU A 355 6.02 3.05 20.78
C LEU A 355 6.77 4.37 20.62
N GLU A 356 7.76 4.64 21.47
CA GLU A 356 8.61 5.83 21.41
C GLU A 356 9.37 5.94 20.07
N ASN A 357 9.75 4.82 19.45
CA ASN A 357 10.39 4.80 18.14
C ASN A 357 9.41 5.17 17.03
N VAL A 358 8.19 4.64 17.09
CA VAL A 358 7.12 4.99 16.13
C VAL A 358 6.75 6.48 16.25
N LEU A 359 6.62 7.01 17.46
CA LEU A 359 6.38 8.43 17.69
C LEU A 359 7.55 9.28 17.15
N ALA A 360 8.80 8.87 17.41
CA ALA A 360 9.99 9.56 16.92
C ALA A 360 10.05 9.60 15.38
N MET A 361 9.65 8.53 14.71
CA MET A 361 9.54 8.48 13.24
C MET A 361 8.56 9.52 12.71
N PHE A 362 7.33 9.55 13.24
CA PHE A 362 6.31 10.49 12.76
C PHE A 362 6.61 11.94 13.14
N ASP A 363 7.19 12.19 14.33
CA ASP A 363 7.65 13.51 14.74
C ASP A 363 8.82 13.99 13.83
N ALA A 364 9.71 13.10 13.40
CA ALA A 364 10.78 13.43 12.45
C ALA A 364 10.22 13.74 11.05
N ILE A 365 9.21 13.01 10.57
CA ILE A 365 8.55 13.34 9.29
C ILE A 365 7.87 14.72 9.39
N ASP A 366 7.28 15.09 10.53
CA ASP A 366 6.68 16.41 10.69
C ASP A 366 7.72 17.54 10.69
N GLU A 367 8.87 17.32 11.31
CA GLU A 367 9.94 18.31 11.44
C GLU A 367 10.74 18.48 10.13
N TYR A 368 11.15 17.38 9.51
CA TYR A 368 12.06 17.38 8.36
C TYR A 368 11.38 17.17 7.02
N GLY A 369 10.12 16.75 7.00
CA GLY A 369 9.38 16.42 5.80
C GLY A 369 8.62 17.59 5.15
N ARG A 370 8.99 18.85 5.41
CA ARG A 370 8.36 20.04 4.82
C ARG A 370 9.01 20.38 3.48
N TYR A 371 8.18 20.70 2.48
CA TYR A 371 8.61 21.10 1.13
C TYR A 371 8.85 22.59 1.04
#